data_f237d4f7bc62ddb908fa486f57785b37
#
_entry.id   f237d4f7bc62ddb908fa486f57785b37
#
_cell.length_a   1.000
_cell.length_b   1.000
_cell.length_c   1.000
_cell.angle_alpha   90.00
_cell.angle_beta   90.00
_cell.angle_gamma   90.00
#
_symmetry.space_group_name_H-M   'P 1'
#
loop_
_entity.id
_entity.type
_entity.pdbx_description
1 polymer ?
#
loop_
_entity_poly.entity_id
_entity_poly.type
_entity_poly.pdbx_seq_one_letter_code
_entity_poly.pdbx_strand_id
1 'polypeptide(L)'
;MSLESALRDVLQGICPRAFPDVAPAGTEPPYLVWQQIGGRTTNYTDDVVPDEENAFVQIEAWAHTRVEANGLMRQIEAAMVVAPAFTARPMSAMSAAPSDDENLRGAMADFDIWIDR
;
A
#
# COMPACT_ATOMS: atom_id res chain seq x y z
N MET A 1 9.07 -13.27 6.85
CA MET A 1 7.81 -12.49 6.94
C MET A 1 7.27 -12.29 5.53
N SER A 2 5.98 -12.53 5.34
CA SER A 2 5.36 -12.33 4.02
C SER A 2 5.14 -10.85 3.74
N LEU A 3 5.04 -10.50 2.46
CA LEU A 3 4.71 -9.14 2.04
C LEU A 3 3.38 -8.69 2.67
N GLU A 4 2.36 -9.55 2.63
CA GLU A 4 1.04 -9.22 3.15
C GLU A 4 1.06 -8.92 4.65
N SER A 5 1.77 -9.72 5.45
CA SER A 5 1.85 -9.45 6.88
C SER A 5 2.69 -8.21 7.18
N ALA A 6 3.76 -7.97 6.42
CA ALA A 6 4.57 -6.78 6.58
C ALA A 6 3.77 -5.50 6.26
N LEU A 7 3.00 -5.51 5.16
CA LEU A 7 2.13 -4.39 4.80
C LEU A 7 1.05 -4.16 5.84
N ARG A 8 0.41 -5.22 6.31
CA ARG A 8 -0.59 -5.12 7.37
C ARG A 8 -0.02 -4.42 8.61
N ASP A 9 1.16 -4.85 9.04
CA ASP A 9 1.77 -4.29 10.24
C ASP A 9 2.05 -2.79 10.09
N VAL A 10 2.60 -2.38 8.96
CA VAL A 10 2.89 -0.97 8.70
C VAL A 10 1.60 -0.16 8.61
N LEU A 11 0.63 -0.61 7.83
CA LEU A 11 -0.58 0.16 7.56
C LEU A 11 -1.53 0.20 8.75
N GLN A 12 -1.66 -0.89 9.51
CA GLN A 12 -2.48 -0.88 10.73
C GLN A 12 -1.88 -0.02 11.84
N GLY A 13 -0.58 0.24 11.80
CA GLY A 13 0.05 1.21 12.68
C GLY A 13 -0.39 2.65 12.39
N ILE A 14 -0.87 2.94 11.20
CA ILE A 14 -1.37 4.26 10.80
C ILE A 14 -2.89 4.33 10.98
N CYS A 15 -3.59 3.32 10.48
CA CYS A 15 -5.05 3.24 10.55
C CYS A 15 -5.46 1.79 10.79
N PRO A 16 -6.15 1.48 11.92
CA PRO A 16 -6.52 0.09 12.24
C PRO A 16 -7.39 -0.57 11.17
N ARG A 17 -8.21 0.21 10.47
CA ARG A 17 -9.06 -0.28 9.38
C ARG A 17 -8.27 -0.28 8.09
N ALA A 18 -7.37 -1.24 7.94
CA ALA A 18 -6.55 -1.44 6.75
C ALA A 18 -6.79 -2.86 6.24
N PHE A 19 -7.11 -2.97 4.94
CA PHE A 19 -7.57 -4.23 4.33
C PHE A 19 -6.85 -4.52 3.02
N PRO A 20 -6.56 -5.80 2.74
CA PRO A 20 -6.08 -6.19 1.42
C PRO A 20 -7.23 -6.23 0.42
N ASP A 21 -6.98 -5.79 -0.78
CA ASP A 21 -7.85 -5.86 -1.97
C ASP A 21 -9.11 -5.02 -1.87
N VAL A 22 -9.96 -5.24 -0.88
CA VAL A 22 -11.24 -4.55 -0.75
C VAL A 22 -11.60 -4.37 0.72
N ALA A 23 -12.16 -3.21 1.07
CA ALA A 23 -12.72 -2.99 2.39
C ALA A 23 -14.10 -3.64 2.49
N PRO A 24 -14.45 -4.26 3.65
CA PRO A 24 -15.80 -4.78 3.84
C PRO A 24 -16.86 -3.71 3.63
N ALA A 25 -18.02 -4.11 3.11
CA ALA A 25 -19.15 -3.20 2.92
C ALA A 25 -19.54 -2.55 4.25
N GLY A 26 -19.78 -1.23 4.22
CA GLY A 26 -20.13 -0.48 5.41
C GLY A 26 -18.97 -0.08 6.30
N THR A 27 -17.74 -0.26 5.86
CA THR A 27 -16.56 0.17 6.62
C THR A 27 -16.58 1.69 6.82
N GLU A 28 -16.45 2.12 8.07
CA GLU A 28 -16.39 3.54 8.42
C GLU A 28 -15.06 4.16 7.99
N PRO A 29 -15.07 5.31 7.29
CA PRO A 29 -13.84 6.07 7.05
C PRO A 29 -13.28 6.64 8.37
N PRO A 30 -11.98 6.88 8.49
CA PRO A 30 -10.98 6.57 7.48
C PRO A 30 -10.64 5.09 7.43
N TYR A 31 -10.26 4.62 6.26
CA TYR A 31 -9.72 3.26 6.09
C TYR A 31 -8.71 3.21 4.96
N LEU A 32 -7.88 2.16 4.97
CA LEU A 32 -6.84 1.94 3.97
C LEU A 32 -7.13 0.65 3.22
N VAL A 33 -6.75 0.62 1.94
CA VAL A 33 -6.81 -0.59 1.12
C VAL A 33 -5.49 -0.73 0.38
N TRP A 34 -4.93 -1.92 0.32
CA TRP A 34 -3.73 -2.18 -0.47
C TRP A 34 -3.95 -3.39 -1.36
N GLN A 35 -3.28 -3.38 -2.52
CA GLN A 35 -3.27 -4.54 -3.39
C GLN A 35 -1.99 -4.57 -4.22
N GLN A 36 -1.52 -5.76 -4.49
CA GLN A 36 -0.42 -5.94 -5.42
C GLN A 36 -0.93 -5.80 -6.85
N ILE A 37 -0.34 -4.87 -7.60
CA ILE A 37 -0.76 -4.57 -8.97
C ILE A 37 0.25 -5.08 -10.00
N GLY A 38 1.35 -5.68 -9.56
CA GLY A 38 2.39 -6.21 -10.44
C GLY A 38 3.68 -6.44 -9.70
N GLY A 39 4.76 -6.47 -10.44
CA GLY A 39 6.10 -6.66 -9.91
C GLY A 39 7.04 -7.13 -11.01
N ARG A 40 8.33 -7.17 -10.70
CA ARG A 40 9.34 -7.69 -11.60
C ARG A 40 9.69 -9.11 -11.22
N THR A 41 9.85 -9.98 -12.22
CA THR A 41 10.39 -11.32 -11.98
C THR A 41 11.91 -11.27 -12.09
N THR A 42 12.57 -12.09 -11.27
CA THR A 42 14.01 -12.30 -11.35
C THR A 42 14.26 -13.75 -11.71
N ASN A 43 14.97 -13.97 -12.82
CA ASN A 43 15.32 -15.30 -13.30
C ASN A 43 16.83 -15.47 -13.26
N TYR A 44 17.29 -16.59 -12.68
CA TYR A 44 18.67 -17.00 -12.72
C TYR A 44 18.85 -18.12 -13.74
N THR A 45 19.99 -18.13 -14.42
CA THR A 45 20.29 -19.14 -15.44
C THR A 45 20.46 -20.55 -14.87
N ASP A 46 20.67 -20.68 -13.56
CA ASP A 46 20.84 -21.96 -12.86
C ASP A 46 19.57 -22.48 -12.20
N ASP A 47 18.42 -21.91 -12.53
CA ASP A 47 17.11 -22.30 -12.02
C ASP A 47 16.96 -22.15 -10.48
N VAL A 48 17.75 -21.28 -9.87
CA VAL A 48 17.64 -21.00 -8.43
C VAL A 48 16.55 -19.99 -8.19
N VAL A 49 15.72 -20.23 -7.17
CA VAL A 49 14.68 -19.27 -6.74
C VAL A 49 15.37 -18.05 -6.11
N PRO A 50 15.04 -16.82 -6.53
CA PRO A 50 15.65 -15.63 -5.94
C PRO A 50 15.36 -15.50 -4.45
N ASP A 51 16.32 -14.92 -3.71
CA ASP A 51 16.19 -14.66 -2.28
C ASP A 51 15.23 -13.51 -1.99
N GLU A 52 15.05 -12.63 -2.96
CA GLU A 52 14.17 -11.46 -2.85
C GLU A 52 13.06 -11.54 -3.89
N GLU A 53 11.94 -10.92 -3.57
CA GLU A 53 10.86 -10.72 -4.52
C GLU A 53 10.52 -9.24 -4.64
N ASN A 54 10.02 -8.87 -5.81
CA ASN A 54 9.57 -7.51 -6.10
C ASN A 54 8.07 -7.48 -6.22
N ALA A 55 7.46 -6.42 -5.70
CA ALA A 55 6.03 -6.19 -5.85
C ALA A 55 5.76 -4.71 -6.07
N PHE A 56 4.87 -4.43 -7.01
CA PHE A 56 4.25 -3.11 -7.13
C PHE A 56 2.95 -3.15 -6.36
N VAL A 57 2.83 -2.28 -5.36
CA VAL A 57 1.67 -2.26 -4.47
C VAL A 57 1.00 -0.91 -4.55
N GLN A 58 -0.30 -0.91 -4.82
CA GLN A 58 -1.11 0.29 -4.78
C GLN A 58 -1.76 0.38 -3.41
N ILE A 59 -1.67 1.55 -2.79
CA ILE A 59 -2.29 1.83 -1.50
C ILE A 59 -3.26 2.98 -1.68
N GLU A 60 -4.47 2.80 -1.13
CA GLU A 60 -5.52 3.81 -1.14
C GLU A 60 -5.87 4.20 0.28
N ALA A 61 -6.01 5.50 0.52
CA ALA A 61 -6.49 6.04 1.79
C ALA A 61 -7.83 6.71 1.55
N TRP A 62 -8.84 6.29 2.29
CA TRP A 62 -10.21 6.77 2.13
C TRP A 62 -10.65 7.52 3.38
N ALA A 63 -11.21 8.72 3.20
CA ALA A 63 -11.63 9.59 4.29
C ALA A 63 -12.82 10.46 3.83
N HIS A 64 -13.40 11.22 4.76
CA HIS A 64 -14.52 12.11 4.43
C HIS A 64 -14.09 13.37 3.69
N THR A 65 -12.82 13.78 3.83
CA THR A 65 -12.31 15.00 3.19
C THR A 65 -11.01 14.73 2.44
N ARG A 66 -10.74 15.58 1.45
CA ARG A 66 -9.49 15.53 0.68
C ARG A 66 -8.28 15.74 1.59
N VAL A 67 -8.35 16.68 2.51
CA VAL A 67 -7.24 16.99 3.44
C VAL A 67 -6.91 15.77 4.28
N GLU A 68 -7.90 15.08 4.80
CA GLU A 68 -7.69 13.89 5.63
C GLU A 68 -7.10 12.74 4.81
N ALA A 69 -7.63 12.48 3.62
CA ALA A 69 -7.13 11.43 2.73
C ALA A 69 -5.67 11.68 2.35
N ASN A 70 -5.33 12.90 1.97
CA ASN A 70 -3.96 13.26 1.61
C ASN A 70 -3.03 13.19 2.83
N GLY A 71 -3.51 13.59 4.00
CA GLY A 71 -2.74 13.51 5.25
C GLY A 71 -2.40 12.06 5.61
N LEU A 72 -3.35 11.15 5.47
CA LEU A 72 -3.12 9.72 5.67
C LEU A 72 -2.09 9.18 4.68
N MET A 73 -2.19 9.55 3.40
CA MET A 73 -1.24 9.09 2.39
C MET A 73 0.19 9.59 2.68
N ARG A 74 0.35 10.81 3.19
CA ARG A 74 1.67 11.31 3.60
C ARG A 74 2.25 10.51 4.75
N GLN A 75 1.43 10.10 5.71
CA GLN A 75 1.86 9.21 6.78
C GLN A 75 2.26 7.84 6.24
N ILE A 76 1.52 7.33 5.27
CA ILE A 76 1.82 6.05 4.61
C ILE A 76 3.18 6.14 3.90
N GLU A 77 3.41 7.18 3.11
CA GLU A 77 4.69 7.36 2.41
C GLU A 77 5.86 7.39 3.39
N ALA A 78 5.73 8.16 4.47
CA ALA A 78 6.79 8.26 5.47
C ALA A 78 7.06 6.90 6.14
N ALA A 79 6.01 6.15 6.46
CA ALA A 79 6.16 4.84 7.12
C ALA A 79 6.73 3.78 6.18
N MET A 80 6.32 3.80 4.91
CA MET A 80 6.76 2.80 3.92
C MET A 80 8.26 2.89 3.64
N VAL A 81 8.80 4.10 3.51
CA VAL A 81 10.21 4.27 3.15
C VAL A 81 11.18 3.92 4.28
N VAL A 82 10.70 3.85 5.52
CA VAL A 82 11.53 3.50 6.68
C VAL A 82 11.20 2.13 7.28
N ALA A 83 10.24 1.40 6.72
CA ALA A 83 9.84 0.09 7.25
C ALA A 83 11.01 -0.88 7.22
N PRO A 84 11.31 -1.58 8.33
CA PRO A 84 12.47 -2.47 8.36
C PRO A 84 12.27 -3.81 7.62
N ALA A 85 11.02 -4.22 7.42
CA ALA A 85 10.71 -5.52 6.82
C ALA A 85 10.92 -5.57 5.30
N PHE A 86 10.98 -4.42 4.64
CA PHE A 86 11.13 -4.35 3.19
C PHE A 86 11.75 -3.03 2.77
N THR A 87 12.14 -2.94 1.50
CA THR A 87 12.58 -1.68 0.89
C THR A 87 11.48 -1.20 -0.05
N ALA A 88 10.91 -0.03 0.22
CA ALA A 88 9.85 0.54 -0.58
C ALA A 88 10.23 1.91 -1.12
N ARG A 89 9.85 2.18 -2.37
CA ARG A 89 10.04 3.47 -3.01
C ARG A 89 8.75 3.90 -3.67
N PRO A 90 8.30 5.16 -3.49
CA PRO A 90 7.19 5.69 -4.26
C PRO A 90 7.50 5.64 -5.75
N MET A 91 6.56 5.18 -6.57
CA MET A 91 6.71 5.14 -8.02
C MET A 91 6.33 6.46 -8.67
N SER A 92 5.47 7.22 -8.00
CA SER A 92 4.99 8.53 -8.46
C SER A 92 4.44 9.30 -7.27
N ALA A 93 4.13 10.58 -7.48
CA ALA A 93 3.42 11.35 -6.46
C ALA A 93 2.02 10.77 -6.25
N MET A 94 1.47 10.97 -5.04
CA MET A 94 0.10 10.56 -4.77
C MET A 94 -0.88 11.29 -5.69
N SER A 95 -1.99 10.64 -5.98
CA SER A 95 -3.07 11.21 -6.78
C SER A 95 -4.41 10.92 -6.12
N ALA A 96 -5.45 11.62 -6.59
CA ALA A 96 -6.80 11.39 -6.12
C ALA A 96 -7.31 10.05 -6.66
N ALA A 97 -7.92 9.24 -5.79
CA ALA A 97 -8.61 8.03 -6.21
C ALA A 97 -10.05 8.40 -6.60
N PRO A 98 -10.57 7.84 -7.70
CA PRO A 98 -11.97 8.08 -8.07
C PRO A 98 -12.94 7.58 -7.01
N SER A 99 -14.02 8.33 -6.78
CA SER A 99 -15.05 7.94 -5.81
C SER A 99 -16.43 8.22 -6.40
N ASP A 100 -17.32 7.23 -6.27
CA ASP A 100 -18.73 7.36 -6.62
C ASP A 100 -19.56 7.91 -5.47
N ASP A 101 -19.00 7.96 -4.27
CA ASP A 101 -19.66 8.44 -3.07
C ASP A 101 -19.22 9.88 -2.79
N GLU A 102 -20.18 10.81 -2.78
CA GLU A 102 -19.89 12.22 -2.54
C GLU A 102 -19.39 12.53 -1.13
N ASN A 103 -19.57 11.59 -0.20
CA ASN A 103 -19.10 11.71 1.18
C ASN A 103 -17.75 11.04 1.41
N LEU A 104 -17.11 10.56 0.35
CA LEU A 104 -15.88 9.81 0.45
C LEU A 104 -14.84 10.35 -0.53
N ARG A 105 -13.63 10.57 -0.03
CA ARG A 105 -12.49 11.04 -0.83
C ARG A 105 -11.33 10.07 -0.65
N GLY A 106 -10.70 9.72 -1.76
CA GLY A 106 -9.56 8.80 -1.76
C GLY A 106 -8.29 9.46 -2.27
N ALA A 107 -7.17 9.05 -1.69
CA ALA A 107 -5.84 9.33 -2.20
C ALA A 107 -5.19 7.98 -2.49
N MET A 108 -4.41 7.88 -3.57
CA MET A 108 -3.74 6.65 -3.93
C MET A 108 -2.29 6.91 -4.32
N ALA A 109 -1.45 5.91 -4.06
CA ALA A 109 -0.05 5.93 -4.46
C ALA A 109 0.43 4.51 -4.70
N ASP A 110 1.39 4.36 -5.61
CA ASP A 110 2.00 3.09 -5.94
C ASP A 110 3.42 3.05 -5.40
N PHE A 111 3.80 1.88 -4.90
CA PHE A 111 5.13 1.65 -4.33
C PHE A 111 5.81 0.46 -5.01
N ASP A 112 7.09 0.62 -5.27
CA ASP A 112 7.98 -0.45 -5.74
C ASP A 112 8.64 -1.05 -4.50
N ILE A 113 8.35 -2.32 -4.19
CA ILE A 113 8.76 -2.97 -2.96
C ILE A 113 9.67 -4.16 -3.25
N TRP A 114 10.79 -4.24 -2.53
CA TRP A 114 11.65 -5.41 -2.47
C TRP A 114 11.60 -6.00 -1.08
N ILE A 115 11.36 -7.28 -0.99
CA ILE A 115 11.27 -8.00 0.29
C ILE A 115 11.94 -9.37 0.16
N ASP A 116 12.57 -9.83 1.25
CA ASP A 116 13.15 -11.17 1.33
C ASP A 116 12.05 -12.22 1.33
N ARG A 117 12.29 -13.29 0.59
CA ARG A 117 11.39 -14.43 0.55
C ARG A 117 11.41 -15.23 1.85
#